data_6dc5439fa36174cc26cc8d68398d9247
#
_entry.id   6dc5439fa36174cc26cc8d68398d9247
#
_cell.length_a   1.000
_cell.length_b   1.000
_cell.length_c   1.000
_cell.angle_alpha   90.00
_cell.angle_beta   90.00
_cell.angle_gamma   90.00
#
_symmetry.space_group_name_H-M   'P 1'
#
loop_
_entity.id
_entity.type
_entity.pdbx_description
1 polymer ?
#
loop_
_entity_poly.entity_id
_entity_poly.type
_entity_poly.pdbx_seq_one_letter_code
_entity_poly.pdbx_strand_id
1 'polypeptide(L)'
;MKRLIIDCHTHFSTFDHEGQTFEQIRNSLLLSMQKLDIDYAFVYPDSEPSTVVTDLDTTRELVKGFPQLLMLGTACFPMTDKSINDKLDTLALSGDIIGIKLYTGFEEFYPTDGCSHSIYEICIKHNIPVVFHSGETMNEPWRESFNHPSEITNVARHFPSLKIVVAHFSQPHLTACQNLILNYPNVYADISGLVHMDVVKSCGQEVIYRCLSDVATVQPDKLLFGTDWPICDVAEHLGLVESLPVSEATKVLILSGNAQRVFTLEL
;
A
#
# COMPACT_ATOMS: atom_id res chain seq x y z
N MET A 1 -18.38 1.35 -21.06
CA MET A 1 -17.49 0.25 -20.66
C MET A 1 -17.46 0.23 -19.14
N LYS A 2 -17.42 -0.95 -18.50
CA LYS A 2 -17.22 -1.06 -17.05
C LYS A 2 -15.90 -0.40 -16.70
N ARG A 3 -15.85 0.37 -15.62
CA ARG A 3 -14.62 0.99 -15.11
C ARG A 3 -13.82 -0.08 -14.36
N LEU A 4 -12.54 -0.23 -14.69
CA LEU A 4 -11.62 -1.09 -13.94
C LEU A 4 -11.35 -0.48 -12.55
N ILE A 5 -11.40 -1.30 -11.50
CA ILE A 5 -11.11 -0.88 -10.12
C ILE A 5 -10.11 -1.86 -9.53
N ILE A 6 -9.01 -1.33 -8.98
CA ILE A 6 -7.93 -2.07 -8.32
C ILE A 6 -7.80 -1.55 -6.89
N ASP A 7 -8.07 -2.39 -5.92
CA ASP A 7 -7.79 -2.10 -4.51
C ASP A 7 -6.31 -2.40 -4.21
N CYS A 8 -5.52 -1.34 -4.08
CA CYS A 8 -4.07 -1.46 -3.94
C CYS A 8 -3.59 -1.80 -2.53
N HIS A 9 -4.49 -2.00 -1.54
CA HIS A 9 -4.08 -2.26 -0.16
C HIS A 9 -5.12 -3.08 0.58
N THR A 10 -4.87 -4.37 0.71
CA THR A 10 -5.69 -5.29 1.51
C THR A 10 -4.81 -6.29 2.26
N HIS A 11 -5.36 -6.88 3.31
CA HIS A 11 -4.69 -7.91 4.11
C HIS A 11 -5.59 -9.15 4.29
N PHE A 12 -5.01 -10.34 4.34
CA PHE A 12 -5.68 -11.49 4.95
C PHE A 12 -5.46 -11.43 6.46
N SER A 13 -6.36 -10.75 7.15
CA SER A 13 -6.26 -10.48 8.58
C SER A 13 -7.50 -10.94 9.33
N THR A 14 -7.30 -11.45 10.54
CA THR A 14 -8.37 -11.82 11.47
C THR A 14 -8.95 -10.62 12.22
N PHE A 15 -8.46 -9.39 12.00
CA PHE A 15 -9.10 -8.17 12.51
C PHE A 15 -10.55 -8.15 12.04
N ASP A 16 -11.49 -7.96 12.99
CA ASP A 16 -12.95 -8.00 12.77
C ASP A 16 -13.49 -9.32 12.21
N HIS A 17 -12.64 -10.36 12.12
CA HIS A 17 -12.95 -11.71 11.63
C HIS A 17 -12.54 -12.81 12.63
N GLU A 18 -12.70 -12.56 13.92
CA GLU A 18 -12.30 -13.51 14.96
C GLU A 18 -12.92 -14.91 14.75
N GLY A 19 -12.10 -15.94 14.86
CA GLY A 19 -12.52 -17.33 14.70
C GLY A 19 -12.65 -17.82 13.25
N GLN A 20 -12.40 -16.97 12.25
CA GLN A 20 -12.33 -17.39 10.86
C GLN A 20 -10.93 -17.90 10.49
N THR A 21 -10.88 -18.86 9.55
CA THR A 21 -9.61 -19.24 8.92
C THR A 21 -9.21 -18.24 7.84
N PHE A 22 -7.93 -18.20 7.46
CA PHE A 22 -7.46 -17.32 6.40
C PHE A 22 -8.10 -17.59 5.04
N GLU A 23 -8.51 -18.85 4.76
CA GLU A 23 -9.30 -19.20 3.56
C GLU A 23 -10.69 -18.56 3.60
N GLN A 24 -11.33 -18.53 4.79
CA GLN A 24 -12.63 -17.87 4.95
C GLN A 24 -12.49 -16.38 4.76
N ILE A 25 -11.42 -15.77 5.30
CA ILE A 25 -11.11 -14.34 5.13
C ILE A 25 -10.87 -14.01 3.66
N ARG A 26 -10.04 -14.79 2.94
CA ARG A 26 -9.87 -14.64 1.49
C ARG A 26 -11.22 -14.68 0.75
N ASN A 27 -12.08 -15.66 1.09
CA ASN A 27 -13.38 -15.78 0.45
C ASN A 27 -14.28 -14.57 0.77
N SER A 28 -14.17 -13.99 1.97
CA SER A 28 -14.88 -12.76 2.34
C SER A 28 -14.38 -11.56 1.51
N LEU A 29 -13.08 -11.44 1.27
CA LEU A 29 -12.53 -10.42 0.36
C LEU A 29 -13.10 -10.58 -1.05
N LEU A 30 -13.07 -11.80 -1.60
CA LEU A 30 -13.60 -12.08 -2.94
C LEU A 30 -15.09 -11.74 -3.06
N LEU A 31 -15.88 -12.01 -2.03
CA LEU A 31 -17.30 -11.63 -1.98
C LEU A 31 -17.49 -10.11 -1.91
N SER A 32 -16.66 -9.40 -1.15
CA SER A 32 -16.66 -7.94 -1.10
C SER A 32 -16.29 -7.34 -2.47
N MET A 33 -15.25 -7.86 -3.11
CA MET A 33 -14.85 -7.46 -4.46
C MET A 33 -15.99 -7.65 -5.46
N GLN A 34 -16.63 -8.81 -5.45
CA GLN A 34 -17.77 -9.09 -6.33
C GLN A 34 -18.94 -8.13 -6.09
N LYS A 35 -19.28 -7.86 -4.83
CA LYS A 35 -20.39 -6.98 -4.44
C LYS A 35 -20.17 -5.52 -4.88
N LEU A 36 -18.93 -5.07 -4.89
CA LEU A 36 -18.55 -3.68 -5.14
C LEU A 36 -17.86 -3.47 -6.50
N ASP A 37 -17.92 -4.49 -7.37
CA ASP A 37 -17.32 -4.46 -8.72
C ASP A 37 -15.81 -4.16 -8.74
N ILE A 38 -15.06 -4.57 -7.69
CA ILE A 38 -13.59 -4.51 -7.64
C ILE A 38 -13.04 -5.63 -8.51
N ASP A 39 -12.18 -5.30 -9.45
CA ASP A 39 -11.64 -6.27 -10.40
C ASP A 39 -10.38 -6.96 -9.87
N TYR A 40 -9.52 -6.24 -9.16
CA TYR A 40 -8.27 -6.75 -8.56
C TYR A 40 -8.07 -6.20 -7.15
N ALA A 41 -7.42 -6.99 -6.31
CA ALA A 41 -6.96 -6.57 -4.98
C ALA A 41 -5.50 -6.96 -4.76
N PHE A 42 -4.71 -6.06 -4.15
CA PHE A 42 -3.34 -6.34 -3.75
C PHE A 42 -3.32 -6.81 -2.31
N VAL A 43 -2.76 -7.98 -2.07
CA VAL A 43 -2.68 -8.58 -0.75
C VAL A 43 -1.30 -8.38 -0.16
N TYR A 44 -1.25 -7.78 1.00
CA TYR A 44 -0.04 -7.48 1.74
C TYR A 44 0.19 -8.52 2.83
N PRO A 45 1.26 -9.34 2.75
CA PRO A 45 1.65 -10.20 3.85
C PRO A 45 2.29 -9.38 4.98
N ASP A 46 2.21 -9.90 6.21
CA ASP A 46 3.01 -9.39 7.31
C ASP A 46 4.49 -9.81 7.18
N SER A 47 5.38 -9.05 7.78
CA SER A 47 6.81 -9.32 7.77
C SER A 47 7.21 -10.51 8.65
N GLU A 48 6.42 -10.78 9.70
CA GLU A 48 6.60 -11.90 10.62
C GLU A 48 5.39 -12.83 10.64
N PRO A 49 5.59 -14.16 10.87
CA PRO A 49 4.49 -15.08 11.07
C PRO A 49 3.61 -14.65 12.24
N SER A 50 2.33 -14.53 11.99
CA SER A 50 1.33 -14.08 12.95
C SER A 50 0.08 -14.95 12.86
N THR A 51 -0.73 -14.96 13.92
CA THR A 51 -2.08 -15.55 13.91
C THR A 51 -3.13 -14.54 13.46
N VAL A 52 -2.72 -13.29 13.26
CA VAL A 52 -3.62 -12.17 12.94
C VAL A 52 -3.55 -11.79 11.47
N VAL A 53 -2.35 -11.76 10.88
CA VAL A 53 -2.14 -11.46 9.45
C VAL A 53 -1.27 -12.56 8.83
N THR A 54 -1.52 -12.90 7.59
CA THR A 54 -0.73 -13.93 6.88
C THR A 54 0.68 -13.44 6.56
N ASP A 55 1.66 -14.34 6.73
CA ASP A 55 3.03 -14.13 6.23
C ASP A 55 3.13 -14.33 4.71
N LEU A 56 4.33 -14.11 4.16
CA LEU A 56 4.61 -14.21 2.72
C LEU A 56 4.25 -15.58 2.13
N ASP A 57 4.63 -16.68 2.79
CA ASP A 57 4.40 -18.03 2.26
C ASP A 57 2.93 -18.43 2.34
N THR A 58 2.27 -18.14 3.45
CA THR A 58 0.83 -18.36 3.63
C THR A 58 0.02 -17.54 2.64
N THR A 59 0.35 -16.27 2.46
CA THR A 59 -0.32 -15.40 1.48
C THR A 59 -0.18 -15.97 0.07
N ARG A 60 1.03 -16.41 -0.31
CA ARG A 60 1.31 -17.01 -1.62
C ARG A 60 0.42 -18.22 -1.91
N GLU A 61 0.25 -19.13 -0.95
CA GLU A 61 -0.63 -20.30 -1.12
C GLU A 61 -2.11 -19.89 -1.21
N LEU A 62 -2.53 -18.85 -0.48
CA LEU A 62 -3.91 -18.38 -0.47
C LEU A 62 -4.31 -17.66 -1.76
N VAL A 63 -3.41 -16.92 -2.39
CA VAL A 63 -3.71 -16.22 -3.67
C VAL A 63 -3.62 -17.15 -4.88
N LYS A 64 -3.00 -18.32 -4.73
CA LYS A 64 -2.82 -19.29 -5.81
C LYS A 64 -4.16 -19.76 -6.39
N GLY A 65 -4.30 -19.60 -7.71
CA GLY A 65 -5.54 -19.93 -8.42
C GLY A 65 -6.60 -18.82 -8.43
N PHE A 66 -6.27 -17.64 -7.88
CA PHE A 66 -7.13 -16.47 -7.88
C PHE A 66 -6.42 -15.30 -8.60
N PRO A 67 -6.46 -15.24 -9.94
CA PRO A 67 -5.70 -14.27 -10.72
C PRO A 67 -6.06 -12.80 -10.43
N GLN A 68 -7.21 -12.53 -9.81
CA GLN A 68 -7.62 -11.21 -9.36
C GLN A 68 -6.96 -10.77 -8.05
N LEU A 69 -6.26 -11.67 -7.34
CA LEU A 69 -5.51 -11.38 -6.13
C LEU A 69 -4.02 -11.32 -6.46
N LEU A 70 -3.44 -10.14 -6.39
CA LEU A 70 -2.02 -9.90 -6.64
C LEU A 70 -1.30 -9.69 -5.32
N MET A 71 -0.11 -10.24 -5.17
CA MET A 71 0.59 -10.26 -3.88
C MET A 71 1.81 -9.35 -3.89
N LEU A 72 2.10 -8.69 -2.77
CA LEU A 72 3.39 -8.06 -2.51
C LEU A 72 4.32 -9.03 -1.80
N GLY A 73 5.62 -8.78 -1.94
CA GLY A 73 6.64 -9.36 -1.06
C GLY A 73 6.78 -8.54 0.22
N THR A 74 7.45 -9.11 1.21
CA THR A 74 7.87 -8.41 2.43
C THR A 74 9.13 -9.02 3.00
N ALA A 75 9.82 -8.28 3.85
CA ALA A 75 11.00 -8.73 4.58
C ALA A 75 10.96 -8.15 6.00
N CYS A 76 11.40 -8.94 6.98
CA CYS A 76 11.55 -8.51 8.37
C CYS A 76 12.90 -7.79 8.57
N PHE A 77 12.88 -6.61 9.16
CA PHE A 77 14.06 -5.81 9.44
C PHE A 77 14.36 -5.73 10.96
N PRO A 78 15.65 -5.62 11.35
CA PRO A 78 16.85 -5.53 10.52
C PRO A 78 17.44 -6.89 10.11
N MET A 79 16.69 -7.98 10.20
CA MET A 79 17.17 -9.36 10.04
C MET A 79 17.16 -9.87 8.59
N THR A 80 17.06 -9.00 7.59
CA THR A 80 17.19 -9.44 6.20
C THR A 80 18.55 -10.01 5.92
N ASP A 81 18.57 -11.26 5.51
CA ASP A 81 19.75 -11.94 5.04
C ASP A 81 19.72 -12.20 3.53
N LYS A 82 20.83 -12.73 3.01
CA LYS A 82 20.93 -13.05 1.58
C LYS A 82 19.84 -14.01 1.11
N SER A 83 19.37 -14.93 1.93
CA SER A 83 18.36 -15.94 1.53
C SER A 83 16.99 -15.30 1.28
N ILE A 84 16.61 -14.33 2.09
CA ILE A 84 15.37 -13.56 1.92
C ILE A 84 15.45 -12.69 0.66
N ASN A 85 16.60 -12.02 0.44
CA ASN A 85 16.79 -11.22 -0.75
C ASN A 85 16.75 -12.08 -2.02
N ASP A 86 17.42 -13.24 -2.05
CA ASP A 86 17.41 -14.18 -3.18
C ASP A 86 15.96 -14.72 -3.43
N LYS A 87 15.19 -14.96 -2.37
CA LYS A 87 13.78 -15.35 -2.47
C LYS A 87 12.93 -14.25 -3.09
N LEU A 88 13.03 -13.01 -2.60
CA LEU A 88 12.27 -11.87 -3.14
C LEU A 88 12.65 -11.56 -4.59
N ASP A 89 13.94 -11.63 -4.93
CA ASP A 89 14.43 -11.47 -6.30
C ASP A 89 13.83 -12.52 -7.24
N THR A 90 13.76 -13.78 -6.78
CA THR A 90 13.15 -14.89 -7.53
C THR A 90 11.64 -14.69 -7.72
N LEU A 91 10.92 -14.30 -6.67
CA LEU A 91 9.47 -14.04 -6.72
C LEU A 91 9.14 -12.85 -7.62
N ALA A 92 9.95 -11.80 -7.59
CA ALA A 92 9.79 -10.65 -8.48
C ALA A 92 10.07 -11.02 -9.95
N LEU A 93 11.10 -11.85 -10.20
CA LEU A 93 11.42 -12.34 -11.55
C LEU A 93 10.31 -13.21 -12.14
N SER A 94 9.67 -14.05 -11.32
CA SER A 94 8.55 -14.91 -11.75
C SER A 94 7.22 -14.15 -11.90
N GLY A 95 7.13 -12.92 -11.39
CA GLY A 95 5.89 -12.16 -11.32
C GLY A 95 4.94 -12.62 -10.20
N ASP A 96 5.41 -13.46 -9.27
CA ASP A 96 4.63 -13.88 -8.10
C ASP A 96 4.39 -12.71 -7.14
N ILE A 97 5.29 -11.71 -7.12
CA ILE A 97 5.11 -10.45 -6.38
C ILE A 97 5.20 -9.25 -7.32
N ILE A 98 4.37 -8.24 -7.06
CA ILE A 98 4.25 -7.02 -7.87
C ILE A 98 4.89 -5.79 -7.23
N GLY A 99 5.39 -5.91 -6.01
CA GLY A 99 6.03 -4.87 -5.20
C GLY A 99 6.55 -5.46 -3.91
N ILE A 100 7.23 -4.68 -3.09
CA ILE A 100 7.72 -5.12 -1.77
C ILE A 100 7.27 -4.12 -0.71
N LYS A 101 6.56 -4.61 0.32
CA LYS A 101 6.12 -3.84 1.50
C LYS A 101 7.17 -3.88 2.58
N LEU A 102 7.44 -2.71 3.17
CA LEU A 102 8.28 -2.54 4.35
C LEU A 102 7.48 -1.90 5.48
N TYR A 103 7.59 -2.46 6.67
CA TYR A 103 6.80 -2.07 7.85
C TYR A 103 7.57 -1.12 8.76
N THR A 104 8.08 -0.02 8.17
CA THR A 104 8.76 1.04 8.94
C THR A 104 7.87 1.58 10.05
N GLY A 105 8.41 1.69 11.26
CA GLY A 105 7.68 2.07 12.46
C GLY A 105 7.07 0.90 13.22
N PHE A 106 6.51 -0.11 12.55
CA PHE A 106 6.21 -1.39 13.21
C PHE A 106 7.51 -2.15 13.50
N GLU A 107 8.46 -2.08 12.60
CA GLU A 107 9.84 -2.52 12.78
C GLU A 107 10.74 -1.31 12.98
N GLU A 108 11.71 -1.42 13.89
CA GLU A 108 12.57 -0.31 14.33
C GLU A 108 13.75 -0.10 13.38
N PHE A 109 13.47 0.36 12.16
CA PHE A 109 14.49 0.74 11.19
C PHE A 109 14.04 1.97 10.39
N TYR A 110 15.02 2.75 9.95
CA TYR A 110 14.78 3.87 9.06
C TYR A 110 14.81 3.42 7.60
N PRO A 111 13.95 4.00 6.73
CA PRO A 111 14.04 3.76 5.28
C PRO A 111 15.44 3.95 4.71
N THR A 112 16.25 4.83 5.32
CA THR A 112 17.63 5.13 4.90
C THR A 112 18.67 4.13 5.39
N ASP A 113 18.31 3.19 6.25
CA ASP A 113 19.25 2.21 6.77
C ASP A 113 19.79 1.30 5.66
N GLY A 114 21.09 1.00 5.72
CA GLY A 114 21.77 0.23 4.67
C GLY A 114 21.21 -1.18 4.43
N CYS A 115 20.54 -1.76 5.42
CA CYS A 115 19.86 -3.05 5.27
C CYS A 115 18.70 -3.01 4.23
N SER A 116 18.11 -1.84 3.99
CA SER A 116 17.03 -1.68 3.02
C SER A 116 17.52 -1.58 1.56
N HIS A 117 18.80 -1.28 1.34
CA HIS A 117 19.31 -0.98 -0.01
C HIS A 117 19.19 -2.17 -0.96
N SER A 118 19.41 -3.40 -0.50
CA SER A 118 19.24 -4.61 -1.33
C SER A 118 17.79 -4.79 -1.82
N ILE A 119 16.81 -4.40 -1.00
CA ILE A 119 15.39 -4.40 -1.41
C ILE A 119 15.13 -3.35 -2.49
N TYR A 120 15.72 -2.16 -2.36
CA TYR A 120 15.59 -1.11 -3.38
C TYR A 120 16.22 -1.52 -4.71
N GLU A 121 17.36 -2.20 -4.68
CA GLU A 121 18.00 -2.76 -5.88
C GLU A 121 17.12 -3.82 -6.56
N ILE A 122 16.48 -4.70 -5.80
CA ILE A 122 15.51 -5.68 -6.32
C ILE A 122 14.32 -4.95 -6.98
N CYS A 123 13.73 -3.96 -6.29
CA CYS A 123 12.62 -3.19 -6.81
C CYS A 123 12.98 -2.45 -8.13
N ILE A 124 14.15 -1.82 -8.18
CA ILE A 124 14.64 -1.13 -9.38
C ILE A 124 14.89 -2.14 -10.51
N LYS A 125 15.56 -3.26 -10.23
CA LYS A 125 15.89 -4.32 -11.19
C LYS A 125 14.65 -4.87 -11.90
N HIS A 126 13.58 -5.10 -11.15
CA HIS A 126 12.34 -5.68 -11.65
C HIS A 126 11.27 -4.63 -12.02
N ASN A 127 11.59 -3.34 -11.88
CA ASN A 127 10.68 -2.22 -12.16
C ASN A 127 9.36 -2.30 -11.36
N ILE A 128 9.41 -2.80 -10.12
CA ILE A 128 8.31 -2.86 -9.16
C ILE A 128 8.51 -1.82 -8.05
N PRO A 129 7.45 -1.35 -7.37
CA PRO A 129 7.61 -0.37 -6.29
C PRO A 129 8.04 -1.01 -4.96
N VAL A 130 8.68 -0.20 -4.12
CA VAL A 130 8.67 -0.40 -2.67
C VAL A 130 7.49 0.35 -2.07
N VAL A 131 6.79 -0.27 -1.12
CA VAL A 131 5.69 0.33 -0.37
C VAL A 131 6.12 0.48 1.08
N PHE A 132 6.16 1.70 1.60
CA PHE A 132 6.45 1.96 3.01
C PHE A 132 5.16 2.09 3.81
N HIS A 133 5.05 1.36 4.93
CA HIS A 133 4.15 1.80 5.97
C HIS A 133 4.59 3.18 6.46
N SER A 134 3.67 4.11 6.60
CA SER A 134 4.01 5.48 7.03
C SER A 134 2.88 6.09 7.84
N GLY A 135 3.24 6.75 8.92
CA GLY A 135 2.30 7.41 9.83
C GLY A 135 2.07 6.63 11.12
N GLU A 136 0.83 6.56 11.57
CA GLU A 136 0.48 6.01 12.87
C GLU A 136 0.88 4.55 13.05
N THR A 137 1.43 4.22 14.22
CA THR A 137 1.88 2.88 14.62
C THR A 137 1.27 2.51 15.97
N MET A 138 0.03 2.03 15.97
CA MET A 138 -0.67 1.38 17.09
C MET A 138 -0.43 2.02 18.48
N ASN A 139 -0.63 3.34 18.62
CA ASN A 139 -0.47 4.10 19.86
C ASN A 139 0.95 4.18 20.44
N GLU A 140 1.97 3.97 19.61
CA GLU A 140 3.37 4.18 19.98
C GLU A 140 3.98 5.35 19.20
N PRO A 141 3.69 6.62 19.53
CA PRO A 141 4.04 7.80 18.73
C PRO A 141 5.56 7.95 18.49
N TRP A 142 6.40 7.39 19.36
CA TRP A 142 7.87 7.41 19.19
C TRP A 142 8.32 6.61 17.97
N ARG A 143 7.56 5.60 17.56
CA ARG A 143 7.83 4.78 16.37
C ARG A 143 7.62 5.54 15.06
N GLU A 144 6.80 6.59 15.08
CA GLU A 144 6.58 7.44 13.92
C GLU A 144 7.86 8.13 13.43
N SER A 145 8.90 8.24 14.29
CA SER A 145 10.20 8.73 13.88
C SER A 145 10.87 7.88 12.78
N PHE A 146 10.57 6.58 12.72
CA PHE A 146 11.12 5.67 11.72
C PHE A 146 10.38 5.75 10.36
N ASN A 147 9.15 6.23 10.33
CA ASN A 147 8.30 6.21 9.13
C ASN A 147 7.71 7.56 8.75
N HIS A 148 8.18 8.65 9.38
CA HIS A 148 7.76 9.99 9.01
C HIS A 148 8.12 10.29 7.54
N PRO A 149 7.29 11.02 6.77
CA PRO A 149 7.54 11.34 5.36
C PRO A 149 8.92 11.95 5.06
N SER A 150 9.54 12.64 6.03
CA SER A 150 10.92 13.17 5.88
C SER A 150 11.95 12.07 5.63
N GLU A 151 11.78 10.89 6.22
CA GLU A 151 12.71 9.76 6.04
C GLU A 151 12.57 9.17 4.63
N ILE A 152 11.34 9.10 4.13
CA ILE A 152 11.05 8.66 2.75
C ILE A 152 11.61 9.69 1.73
N THR A 153 11.60 10.98 2.07
CA THR A 153 12.22 12.04 1.25
C THR A 153 13.69 11.74 0.93
N ASN A 154 14.44 11.26 1.92
CA ASN A 154 15.84 10.91 1.74
C ASN A 154 16.01 9.73 0.77
N VAL A 155 15.19 8.70 0.87
CA VAL A 155 15.20 7.57 -0.08
C VAL A 155 14.83 8.03 -1.49
N ALA A 156 13.76 8.82 -1.63
CA ALA A 156 13.29 9.30 -2.93
C ALA A 156 14.37 10.08 -3.69
N ARG A 157 15.18 10.86 -2.96
CA ARG A 157 16.28 11.65 -3.51
C ARG A 157 17.49 10.80 -3.90
N HIS A 158 17.86 9.80 -3.07
CA HIS A 158 19.04 8.96 -3.31
C HIS A 158 18.77 7.86 -4.36
N PHE A 159 17.53 7.41 -4.49
CA PHE A 159 17.12 6.37 -5.43
C PHE A 159 16.06 6.90 -6.41
N PRO A 160 16.41 7.81 -7.34
CA PRO A 160 15.42 8.45 -8.22
C PRO A 160 14.74 7.49 -9.22
N SER A 161 15.32 6.32 -9.46
CA SER A 161 14.73 5.25 -10.29
C SER A 161 13.81 4.31 -9.50
N LEU A 162 13.81 4.39 -8.16
CA LEU A 162 12.95 3.58 -7.31
C LEU A 162 11.53 4.17 -7.31
N LYS A 163 10.55 3.38 -7.66
CA LYS A 163 9.13 3.73 -7.44
C LYS A 163 8.81 3.53 -5.97
N ILE A 164 8.28 4.56 -5.31
CA ILE A 164 7.96 4.56 -3.88
C ILE A 164 6.48 4.81 -3.71
N VAL A 165 5.79 3.93 -2.98
CA VAL A 165 4.41 4.12 -2.55
C VAL A 165 4.40 4.36 -1.04
N VAL A 166 3.76 5.44 -0.61
CA VAL A 166 3.54 5.77 0.80
C VAL A 166 2.16 5.26 1.18
N ALA A 167 2.10 4.26 2.06
CA ALA A 167 0.84 3.72 2.52
C ALA A 167 0.08 4.72 3.40
N HIS A 168 -1.26 4.63 3.37
CA HIS A 168 -2.19 5.38 4.23
C HIS A 168 -2.06 6.91 4.11
N PHE A 169 -1.51 7.40 2.97
CA PHE A 169 -1.20 8.82 2.79
C PHE A 169 -0.43 9.41 3.99
N SER A 170 0.32 8.54 4.70
CA SER A 170 1.12 8.87 5.90
C SER A 170 0.30 9.52 7.04
N GLN A 171 -0.96 9.17 7.23
CA GLN A 171 -1.77 9.71 8.32
C GLN A 171 -1.09 9.47 9.68
N PRO A 172 -1.06 10.47 10.60
CA PRO A 172 -1.72 11.77 10.54
C PRO A 172 -0.92 12.88 9.81
N HIS A 173 0.24 12.59 9.23
CA HIS A 173 1.16 13.56 8.61
C HIS A 173 0.76 13.97 7.19
N LEU A 174 -0.54 14.16 6.92
CA LEU A 174 -1.12 14.36 5.58
C LEU A 174 -0.43 15.46 4.77
N THR A 175 -0.19 16.63 5.38
CA THR A 175 0.46 17.76 4.69
C THR A 175 1.93 17.47 4.34
N ALA A 176 2.64 16.73 5.19
CA ALA A 176 4.01 16.33 4.89
C ALA A 176 4.06 15.31 3.76
N CYS A 177 3.12 14.36 3.72
CA CYS A 177 2.95 13.41 2.63
C CYS A 177 2.58 14.11 1.31
N GLN A 178 1.62 15.04 1.33
CA GLN A 178 1.27 15.86 0.18
C GLN A 178 2.50 16.57 -0.42
N ASN A 179 3.31 17.22 0.43
CA ASN A 179 4.52 17.88 -0.01
C ASN A 179 5.54 16.89 -0.61
N LEU A 180 5.70 15.73 0.01
CA LEU A 180 6.59 14.68 -0.49
C LEU A 180 6.17 14.23 -1.90
N ILE A 181 4.89 13.89 -2.09
CA ILE A 181 4.36 13.41 -3.37
C ILE A 181 4.53 14.46 -4.48
N LEU A 182 4.21 15.74 -4.18
CA LEU A 182 4.25 16.81 -5.17
C LEU A 182 5.67 17.22 -5.57
N ASN A 183 6.68 16.99 -4.71
CA ASN A 183 8.06 17.38 -4.98
C ASN A 183 8.93 16.25 -5.55
N TYR A 184 8.51 14.98 -5.44
CA TYR A 184 9.31 13.85 -5.91
C TYR A 184 8.57 13.03 -6.97
N PRO A 185 9.08 12.99 -8.23
CA PRO A 185 8.38 12.36 -9.34
C PRO A 185 8.22 10.84 -9.18
N ASN A 186 9.08 10.20 -8.39
CA ASN A 186 9.09 8.76 -8.12
C ASN A 186 8.27 8.36 -6.89
N VAL A 187 7.56 9.30 -6.23
CA VAL A 187 6.74 9.03 -5.03
C VAL A 187 5.25 9.09 -5.38
N TYR A 188 4.52 8.15 -4.85
CA TYR A 188 3.07 7.95 -4.95
C TYR A 188 2.52 7.68 -3.56
N ALA A 189 1.21 7.73 -3.35
CA ALA A 189 0.59 7.27 -2.11
C ALA A 189 -0.72 6.56 -2.38
N ASP A 190 -1.02 5.53 -1.57
CA ASP A 190 -2.36 5.01 -1.50
C ASP A 190 -3.20 5.77 -0.45
N ILE A 191 -4.52 5.68 -0.60
CA ILE A 191 -5.48 6.38 0.26
C ILE A 191 -6.11 5.45 1.30
N SER A 192 -5.51 4.28 1.52
CA SER A 192 -6.01 3.26 2.45
C SER A 192 -6.10 3.80 3.88
N GLY A 193 -7.06 3.32 4.64
CA GLY A 193 -7.24 3.72 6.03
C GLY A 193 -7.87 5.11 6.26
N LEU A 194 -7.91 5.99 5.26
CA LEU A 194 -8.32 7.40 5.46
C LEU A 194 -9.79 7.63 5.83
N VAL A 195 -10.65 6.63 5.65
CA VAL A 195 -12.06 6.69 6.10
C VAL A 195 -12.26 6.10 7.50
N HIS A 196 -11.22 5.47 8.09
CA HIS A 196 -11.34 4.94 9.44
C HIS A 196 -11.73 6.04 10.43
N MET A 197 -12.71 5.74 11.31
CA MET A 197 -13.31 6.73 12.18
C MET A 197 -12.29 7.45 13.08
N ASP A 198 -11.27 6.77 13.57
CA ASP A 198 -10.24 7.38 14.41
C ASP A 198 -9.28 8.26 13.61
N VAL A 199 -8.99 7.89 12.36
CA VAL A 199 -8.22 8.73 11.42
C VAL A 199 -8.99 9.99 11.08
N VAL A 200 -10.30 9.88 10.79
CA VAL A 200 -11.16 11.04 10.53
C VAL A 200 -11.24 11.96 11.74
N LYS A 201 -11.31 11.41 12.96
CA LYS A 201 -11.28 12.21 14.21
C LYS A 201 -9.95 12.92 14.44
N SER A 202 -8.81 12.25 14.17
CA SER A 202 -7.48 12.80 14.43
C SER A 202 -7.05 13.81 13.36
N CYS A 203 -7.27 13.50 12.08
CA CYS A 203 -6.84 14.33 10.95
C CYS A 203 -7.85 15.43 10.57
N GLY A 204 -9.14 15.16 10.77
CA GLY A 204 -10.25 15.98 10.28
C GLY A 204 -10.62 15.66 8.81
N GLN A 205 -11.88 15.36 8.58
CA GLN A 205 -12.40 14.99 7.26
C GLN A 205 -12.09 16.04 6.18
N GLU A 206 -12.23 17.34 6.51
CA GLU A 206 -11.94 18.43 5.59
C GLU A 206 -10.46 18.49 5.18
N VAL A 207 -9.56 18.16 6.11
CA VAL A 207 -8.10 18.16 5.83
C VAL A 207 -7.75 17.00 4.91
N ILE A 208 -8.29 15.80 5.16
CA ILE A 208 -8.13 14.62 4.29
C ILE A 208 -8.61 14.98 2.89
N TYR A 209 -9.85 15.44 2.77
CA TYR A 209 -10.46 15.79 1.49
C TYR A 209 -9.64 16.84 0.72
N ARG A 210 -9.18 17.89 1.40
CA ARG A 210 -8.37 18.95 0.80
C ARG A 210 -7.04 18.42 0.28
N CYS A 211 -6.29 17.67 1.12
CA CYS A 211 -4.98 17.15 0.70
C CYS A 211 -5.09 16.23 -0.52
N LEU A 212 -6.09 15.33 -0.54
CA LEU A 212 -6.33 14.44 -1.68
C LEU A 212 -6.75 15.24 -2.93
N SER A 213 -7.65 16.22 -2.77
CA SER A 213 -8.12 17.07 -3.88
C SER A 213 -6.98 17.87 -4.50
N ASP A 214 -6.11 18.44 -3.67
CA ASP A 214 -4.94 19.22 -4.13
C ASP A 214 -3.99 18.32 -4.94
N VAL A 215 -3.63 17.13 -4.42
CA VAL A 215 -2.75 16.20 -5.14
C VAL A 215 -3.41 15.74 -6.45
N ALA A 216 -4.68 15.30 -6.40
CA ALA A 216 -5.38 14.81 -7.58
C ALA A 216 -5.59 15.86 -8.67
N THR A 217 -5.64 17.16 -8.28
CA THR A 217 -5.75 18.28 -9.20
C THR A 217 -4.40 18.63 -9.85
N VAL A 218 -3.33 18.69 -9.04
CA VAL A 218 -1.99 19.13 -9.50
C VAL A 218 -1.25 17.98 -10.22
N GLN A 219 -1.33 16.78 -9.69
CA GLN A 219 -0.66 15.58 -10.21
C GLN A 219 -1.61 14.38 -10.14
N PRO A 220 -2.54 14.22 -11.09
CA PRO A 220 -3.59 13.20 -11.05
C PRO A 220 -3.07 11.76 -11.10
N ASP A 221 -1.80 11.59 -11.43
CA ASP A 221 -1.12 10.32 -11.57
C ASP A 221 -0.45 9.81 -10.27
N LYS A 222 -0.71 10.45 -9.12
CA LYS A 222 0.02 10.18 -7.87
C LYS A 222 -0.75 9.38 -6.81
N LEU A 223 -2.07 9.44 -6.83
CA LEU A 223 -2.89 8.74 -5.85
C LEU A 223 -3.28 7.35 -6.36
N LEU A 224 -3.30 6.38 -5.45
CA LEU A 224 -3.71 5.01 -5.67
C LEU A 224 -4.92 4.70 -4.78
N PHE A 225 -5.94 4.06 -5.34
CA PHE A 225 -7.05 3.54 -4.55
C PHE A 225 -6.59 2.34 -3.73
N GLY A 226 -6.85 2.36 -2.44
CA GLY A 226 -6.57 1.29 -1.49
C GLY A 226 -7.49 1.43 -0.29
N THR A 227 -7.86 0.34 0.37
CA THR A 227 -8.85 0.36 1.44
C THR A 227 -8.30 0.04 2.81
N ASP A 228 -7.26 -0.77 2.90
CA ASP A 228 -6.81 -1.41 4.14
C ASP A 228 -7.82 -2.45 4.67
N TRP A 229 -8.54 -3.09 3.73
CA TRP A 229 -9.45 -4.18 4.10
C TRP A 229 -8.70 -5.29 4.86
N PRO A 230 -9.24 -5.87 5.96
CA PRO A 230 -10.62 -5.74 6.45
C PRO A 230 -10.87 -4.59 7.44
N ILE A 231 -9.84 -3.81 7.79
CA ILE A 231 -9.92 -2.77 8.83
C ILE A 231 -10.92 -1.66 8.42
N CYS A 232 -11.02 -1.37 7.13
CA CYS A 232 -11.86 -0.28 6.64
C CYS A 232 -12.90 -0.75 5.60
N ASP A 233 -14.00 -0.02 5.53
CA ASP A 233 -15.07 -0.28 4.56
C ASP A 233 -14.68 0.16 3.14
N VAL A 234 -14.83 -0.76 2.20
CA VAL A 234 -14.49 -0.54 0.78
C VAL A 234 -15.42 0.46 0.11
N ALA A 235 -16.72 0.43 0.45
CA ALA A 235 -17.70 1.33 -0.15
C ALA A 235 -17.48 2.78 0.31
N GLU A 236 -17.06 3.00 1.55
CA GLU A 236 -16.69 4.33 2.06
C GLU A 236 -15.47 4.89 1.33
N HIS A 237 -14.44 4.08 1.05
CA HIS A 237 -13.27 4.51 0.26
C HIS A 237 -13.64 4.82 -1.19
N LEU A 238 -14.51 4.03 -1.82
CA LEU A 238 -15.05 4.36 -3.14
C LEU A 238 -15.79 5.70 -3.10
N GLY A 239 -16.64 5.90 -2.08
CA GLY A 239 -17.33 7.17 -1.84
C GLY A 239 -16.39 8.36 -1.68
N LEU A 240 -15.26 8.17 -1.01
CA LEU A 240 -14.23 9.20 -0.87
C LEU A 240 -13.67 9.62 -2.24
N VAL A 241 -13.28 8.67 -3.10
CA VAL A 241 -12.79 8.97 -4.46
C VAL A 241 -13.88 9.65 -5.31
N GLU A 242 -15.12 9.15 -5.25
CA GLU A 242 -16.22 9.74 -6.01
C GLU A 242 -16.55 11.17 -5.59
N SER A 243 -16.33 11.51 -4.32
CA SER A 243 -16.57 12.85 -3.79
C SER A 243 -15.51 13.87 -4.18
N LEU A 244 -14.32 13.46 -4.65
CA LEU A 244 -13.24 14.38 -5.02
C LEU A 244 -13.67 15.31 -6.18
N PRO A 245 -13.35 16.63 -6.11
CA PRO A 245 -13.76 17.61 -7.11
C PRO A 245 -12.84 17.61 -8.34
N VAL A 246 -12.65 16.43 -8.92
CA VAL A 246 -11.78 16.19 -10.08
C VAL A 246 -12.54 15.55 -11.22
N SER A 247 -11.94 15.52 -12.41
CA SER A 247 -12.57 14.92 -13.60
C SER A 247 -12.76 13.40 -13.45
N GLU A 248 -13.74 12.82 -14.16
CA GLU A 248 -13.92 11.37 -14.23
C GLU A 248 -12.64 10.65 -14.74
N ALA A 249 -11.89 11.27 -15.64
CA ALA A 249 -10.61 10.74 -16.08
C ALA A 249 -9.59 10.65 -14.94
N THR A 250 -9.54 11.65 -14.06
CA THR A 250 -8.70 11.62 -12.85
C THR A 250 -9.15 10.54 -11.87
N LYS A 251 -10.46 10.38 -11.66
CA LYS A 251 -10.98 9.29 -10.81
C LYS A 251 -10.62 7.91 -11.36
N VAL A 252 -10.69 7.70 -12.66
CA VAL A 252 -10.24 6.46 -13.31
C VAL A 252 -8.75 6.21 -13.08
N LEU A 253 -7.91 7.25 -13.15
CA LEU A 253 -6.50 7.12 -12.82
C LEU A 253 -6.30 6.67 -11.37
N ILE A 254 -6.98 7.28 -10.40
CA ILE A 254 -6.90 6.91 -8.97
C ILE A 254 -7.36 5.47 -8.76
N LEU A 255 -8.49 5.07 -9.36
CA LEU A 255 -9.11 3.76 -9.13
C LEU A 255 -8.36 2.60 -9.79
N SER A 256 -7.56 2.85 -10.84
CA SER A 256 -6.84 1.76 -11.52
C SER A 256 -5.62 2.19 -12.32
N GLY A 257 -5.71 3.27 -13.10
CA GLY A 257 -4.67 3.61 -14.07
C GLY A 257 -3.30 3.87 -13.43
N ASN A 258 -3.27 4.52 -12.27
CA ASN A 258 -2.05 4.76 -11.54
C ASN A 258 -1.44 3.45 -10.99
N ALA A 259 -2.28 2.55 -10.46
CA ALA A 259 -1.84 1.24 -9.99
C ALA A 259 -1.21 0.43 -11.14
N GLN A 260 -1.87 0.36 -12.30
CA GLN A 260 -1.31 -0.34 -13.46
C GLN A 260 0.08 0.18 -13.83
N ARG A 261 0.25 1.51 -13.86
CA ARG A 261 1.52 2.14 -14.22
C ARG A 261 2.59 1.96 -13.15
N VAL A 262 2.26 2.16 -11.88
CA VAL A 262 3.23 2.10 -10.76
C VAL A 262 3.72 0.68 -10.55
N PHE A 263 2.80 -0.29 -10.55
CA PHE A 263 3.09 -1.71 -10.33
C PHE A 263 3.40 -2.47 -11.64
N THR A 264 3.46 -1.78 -12.78
CA THR A 264 3.82 -2.37 -14.08
C THR A 264 2.89 -3.55 -14.48
N LEU A 265 1.58 -3.37 -14.29
CA LEU A 265 0.60 -4.42 -14.54
C LEU A 265 0.10 -4.39 -15.99
N GLU A 266 0.06 -5.55 -16.64
CA GLU A 266 -0.60 -5.80 -17.93
C GLU A 266 -1.94 -6.52 -17.67
N LEU A 267 -3.03 -5.75 -17.46
CA LEU A 267 -4.36 -6.24 -17.11
C LEU A 267 -5.39 -5.97 -18.20
#